data_13de95a701345f82756f0902043c69da
#
_entry.id   13de95a701345f82756f0902043c69da
#
_cell.length_a   1.000
_cell.length_b   1.000
_cell.length_c   1.000
_cell.angle_alpha   90.00
_cell.angle_beta   90.00
_cell.angle_gamma   90.00
#
_symmetry.space_group_name_H-M   'P 1'
#
loop_
_entity.id
_entity.type
_entity.pdbx_description
1 polymer ?
#
loop_
_entity_poly.entity_id
_entity_poly.type
_entity_poly.pdbx_seq_one_letter_code
_entity_poly.pdbx_strand_id
1 'polypeptide(L)'
;MAFNPAMQFGIKEVADVAFYNVGDIYYDSAAGKVYTRALKEGETKVSPVLKFDTLKTSGLEFTGETTEARGGKGNAVLMSWDHSREATLTLEDALLSAESLRAMLSNTPFEGDYDKTGSELVSPKSIVISVDAKGFPDTYTVVGKTYARAADGTDHLLTFLIFKAKVNSEANFEMSADGDPSTLNMSLKVLRCVKEDESKMGCLSGDMVKLIIDENTDTQNAPTMEFNYSPKPEN
;
A
#
# COMPACT_ATOMS: atom_id res chain seq x y z
N MET A 1 -4.00 20.73 -20.93
CA MET A 1 -3.06 20.11 -21.90
C MET A 1 -3.19 18.61 -21.76
N ALA A 2 -3.15 17.84 -22.85
CA ALA A 2 -3.15 16.39 -22.73
C ALA A 2 -1.85 15.92 -22.06
N PHE A 3 -1.96 14.94 -21.16
CA PHE A 3 -0.82 14.33 -20.49
C PHE A 3 0.19 13.80 -21.52
N ASN A 4 1.44 14.19 -21.38
CA ASN A 4 2.51 13.71 -22.27
C ASN A 4 3.21 12.52 -21.62
N PRO A 5 3.05 11.28 -22.11
CA PRO A 5 3.68 10.10 -21.51
C PRO A 5 5.21 10.10 -21.59
N ALA A 6 5.80 10.97 -22.40
CA ALA A 6 7.26 11.15 -22.46
C ALA A 6 7.79 12.18 -21.45
N MET A 7 6.92 12.73 -20.60
CA MET A 7 7.30 13.71 -19.58
C MET A 7 8.24 13.10 -18.55
N GLN A 8 9.35 13.78 -18.28
CA GLN A 8 10.25 13.42 -17.20
C GLN A 8 9.73 14.01 -15.89
N PHE A 9 9.72 13.21 -14.84
CA PHE A 9 9.31 13.65 -13.50
C PHE A 9 10.20 13.06 -12.42
N GLY A 10 10.24 13.73 -11.28
CA GLY A 10 10.88 13.26 -10.06
C GLY A 10 9.86 13.14 -8.94
N ILE A 11 10.00 12.15 -8.06
CA ILE A 11 9.18 12.04 -6.85
C ILE A 11 9.66 13.11 -5.87
N LYS A 12 8.73 13.92 -5.38
CA LYS A 12 9.02 15.10 -4.58
C LYS A 12 8.99 14.82 -3.07
N GLU A 13 8.09 13.97 -2.64
CA GLU A 13 7.78 13.75 -1.22
C GLU A 13 7.62 12.26 -0.90
N VAL A 14 7.71 11.93 0.40
CA VAL A 14 7.34 10.60 0.90
C VAL A 14 5.85 10.38 0.69
N ALA A 15 5.47 9.19 0.27
CA ALA A 15 4.06 8.89 0.02
C ALA A 15 3.28 8.77 1.34
N ASP A 16 2.09 9.39 1.41
CA ASP A 16 1.08 8.98 2.36
C ASP A 16 0.52 7.62 1.94
N VAL A 17 0.27 6.73 2.89
CA VAL A 17 -0.12 5.35 2.60
C VAL A 17 -1.36 4.96 3.40
N ALA A 18 -2.31 4.33 2.72
CA ALA A 18 -3.54 3.82 3.32
C ALA A 18 -3.73 2.34 3.02
N PHE A 19 -4.09 1.57 4.02
CA PHE A 19 -4.38 0.13 3.93
C PHE A 19 -5.87 -0.10 3.93
N TYR A 20 -6.33 -0.91 3.01
CA TYR A 20 -7.73 -1.33 2.86
C TYR A 20 -7.82 -2.85 2.93
N ASN A 21 -8.98 -3.38 3.30
CA ASN A 21 -9.21 -4.81 3.13
C ASN A 21 -9.17 -5.19 1.65
N VAL A 22 -8.70 -6.40 1.37
CA VAL A 22 -8.67 -6.92 0.00
C VAL A 22 -10.07 -6.93 -0.61
N GLY A 23 -10.24 -6.27 -1.74
CA GLY A 23 -11.52 -6.10 -2.43
C GLY A 23 -12.30 -4.83 -2.06
N ASP A 24 -11.83 -4.02 -1.11
CA ASP A 24 -12.43 -2.71 -0.82
C ASP A 24 -12.09 -1.66 -1.90
N ILE A 25 -10.97 -1.85 -2.60
CA ILE A 25 -10.51 -0.96 -3.68
C ILE A 25 -10.61 -1.67 -5.02
N TYR A 26 -11.12 -0.96 -6.01
CA TYR A 26 -11.28 -1.40 -7.39
C TYR A 26 -10.56 -0.44 -8.34
N TYR A 27 -9.79 -0.98 -9.28
CA TYR A 27 -9.17 -0.23 -10.36
C TYR A 27 -9.95 -0.44 -11.67
N ASP A 28 -10.40 0.66 -12.28
CA ASP A 28 -11.02 0.62 -13.59
C ASP A 28 -9.98 0.96 -14.66
N SER A 29 -9.56 -0.04 -15.42
CA SER A 29 -8.57 0.13 -16.48
C SER A 29 -9.08 0.96 -17.67
N ALA A 30 -10.40 0.98 -17.91
CA ALA A 30 -10.99 1.77 -18.98
C ALA A 30 -11.04 3.27 -18.62
N ALA A 31 -11.32 3.58 -17.36
CA ALA A 31 -11.33 4.95 -16.85
C ALA A 31 -9.95 5.41 -16.35
N GLY A 32 -9.01 4.49 -16.10
CA GLY A 32 -7.72 4.78 -15.47
C GLY A 32 -7.84 5.23 -14.02
N LYS A 33 -8.94 4.89 -13.32
CA LYS A 33 -9.28 5.44 -12.01
C LYS A 33 -9.45 4.36 -10.95
N VAL A 34 -9.23 4.78 -9.71
CA VAL A 34 -9.44 3.98 -8.51
C VAL A 34 -10.81 4.30 -7.92
N TYR A 35 -11.57 3.27 -7.61
CA TYR A 35 -12.88 3.33 -6.97
C TYR A 35 -12.87 2.46 -5.71
N THR A 36 -13.87 2.66 -4.84
CA THR A 36 -14.18 1.69 -3.79
C THR A 36 -15.22 0.68 -4.30
N ARG A 37 -15.35 -0.43 -3.58
CA ARG A 37 -16.52 -1.32 -3.75
C ARG A 37 -17.82 -0.56 -3.51
N ALA A 38 -18.95 -1.16 -3.90
CA ALA A 38 -20.27 -0.66 -3.51
C ALA A 38 -20.38 -0.58 -1.98
N LEU A 39 -21.07 0.46 -1.50
CA LEU A 39 -21.31 0.66 -0.07
C LEU A 39 -22.24 -0.44 0.47
N LYS A 40 -21.96 -0.94 1.64
CA LYS A 40 -22.85 -1.83 2.37
C LYS A 40 -23.95 -1.01 3.04
N GLU A 41 -25.05 -1.69 3.41
CA GLU A 41 -26.15 -1.06 4.15
C GLU A 41 -25.62 -0.38 5.44
N GLY A 42 -25.92 0.89 5.60
CA GLY A 42 -25.46 1.71 6.74
C GLY A 42 -24.08 2.35 6.57
N GLU A 43 -23.33 2.00 5.54
CA GLU A 43 -22.03 2.66 5.27
C GLU A 43 -22.26 3.98 4.50
N THR A 44 -21.53 5.02 4.90
CA THR A 44 -21.49 6.30 4.17
C THR A 44 -20.26 6.39 3.27
N LYS A 45 -19.19 5.66 3.59
CA LYS A 45 -17.94 5.59 2.81
C LYS A 45 -17.18 4.31 3.16
N VAL A 46 -16.32 3.86 2.26
CA VAL A 46 -15.31 2.84 2.55
C VAL A 46 -14.09 3.56 3.12
N SER A 47 -13.76 3.27 4.38
CA SER A 47 -12.62 3.88 5.07
C SER A 47 -11.42 2.92 5.06
N PRO A 48 -10.19 3.44 5.02
CA PRO A 48 -9.01 2.61 5.21
C PRO A 48 -9.00 1.99 6.62
N VAL A 49 -8.45 0.80 6.71
CA VAL A 49 -8.19 0.11 8.00
C VAL A 49 -7.08 0.81 8.77
N LEU A 50 -6.07 1.28 8.03
CA LEU A 50 -4.93 2.03 8.55
C LEU A 50 -4.60 3.17 7.60
N LYS A 51 -4.12 4.28 8.15
CA LYS A 51 -3.56 5.39 7.39
C LYS A 51 -2.26 5.83 8.04
N PHE A 52 -1.23 5.98 7.20
CA PHE A 52 0.08 6.50 7.56
C PHE A 52 0.28 7.83 6.84
N ASP A 53 0.33 8.90 7.60
CA ASP A 53 0.58 10.27 7.15
C ASP A 53 1.78 10.92 7.85
N THR A 54 2.49 10.12 8.67
CA THR A 54 3.70 10.54 9.41
C THR A 54 4.94 9.74 9.00
N LEU A 55 4.93 9.17 7.79
CA LEU A 55 6.04 8.38 7.28
C LEU A 55 7.30 9.23 7.10
N LYS A 56 8.42 8.72 7.57
CA LYS A 56 9.76 9.26 7.29
C LYS A 56 10.27 8.77 5.94
N THR A 57 10.01 7.50 5.63
CA THR A 57 10.38 6.89 4.36
C THR A 57 9.29 5.95 3.87
N SER A 58 9.15 5.89 2.55
CA SER A 58 8.36 4.86 1.87
C SER A 58 9.14 4.41 0.63
N GLY A 59 9.38 3.12 0.50
CA GLY A 59 10.14 2.54 -0.61
C GLY A 59 9.41 1.37 -1.24
N LEU A 60 9.34 1.35 -2.57
CA LEU A 60 8.82 0.23 -3.34
C LEU A 60 9.97 -0.34 -4.16
N GLU A 61 10.40 -1.54 -3.81
CA GLU A 61 11.50 -2.25 -4.46
C GLU A 61 10.97 -3.40 -5.32
N PHE A 62 11.53 -3.55 -6.50
CA PHE A 62 11.29 -4.66 -7.40
C PHE A 62 12.56 -5.45 -7.60
N THR A 63 12.51 -6.76 -7.34
CA THR A 63 13.62 -7.69 -7.57
C THR A 63 13.21 -8.77 -8.55
N GLY A 64 14.20 -9.38 -9.20
CA GLY A 64 13.99 -10.49 -10.11
C GLY A 64 15.26 -11.33 -10.21
N GLU A 65 15.09 -12.58 -10.58
CA GLU A 65 16.18 -13.50 -10.81
C GLU A 65 16.35 -13.73 -12.32
N THR A 66 17.60 -13.84 -12.73
CA THR A 66 17.98 -14.11 -14.12
C THR A 66 18.69 -15.45 -14.21
N THR A 67 18.25 -16.29 -15.12
CA THR A 67 18.97 -17.53 -15.46
C THR A 67 19.68 -17.37 -16.79
N GLU A 68 20.91 -17.82 -16.85
CA GLU A 68 21.74 -17.74 -18.05
C GLU A 68 22.14 -19.13 -18.54
N ALA A 69 22.00 -19.37 -19.82
CA ALA A 69 22.63 -20.48 -20.50
C ALA A 69 24.01 -20.03 -21.01
N ARG A 70 25.04 -20.71 -20.56
CA ARG A 70 26.43 -20.44 -20.95
C ARG A 70 27.03 -21.60 -21.69
N GLY A 71 27.97 -21.34 -22.63
CA GLY A 71 28.64 -22.42 -23.37
C GLY A 71 29.64 -21.89 -24.39
N GLY A 72 30.30 -22.84 -25.08
CA GLY A 72 31.30 -22.55 -26.08
C GLY A 72 32.67 -22.20 -25.47
N LYS A 73 33.61 -21.84 -26.36
CA LYS A 73 34.97 -21.48 -25.99
C LYS A 73 34.95 -20.13 -25.24
N GLY A 74 35.41 -20.13 -24.00
CA GLY A 74 35.37 -18.95 -23.13
C GLY A 74 34.10 -18.84 -22.25
N ASN A 75 33.19 -19.82 -22.27
CA ASN A 75 32.01 -19.90 -21.44
C ASN A 75 31.13 -18.65 -21.50
N ALA A 76 30.94 -18.09 -22.69
CA ALA A 76 30.14 -16.90 -22.91
C ALA A 76 28.65 -17.15 -22.60
N VAL A 77 27.91 -16.09 -22.19
CA VAL A 77 26.46 -16.13 -22.06
C VAL A 77 25.85 -16.24 -23.45
N LEU A 78 25.11 -17.32 -23.68
CA LEU A 78 24.44 -17.58 -24.95
C LEU A 78 22.99 -17.13 -24.95
N MET A 79 22.30 -17.28 -23.82
CA MET A 79 20.93 -16.86 -23.59
C MET A 79 20.74 -16.43 -22.14
N SER A 80 19.86 -15.48 -21.90
CA SER A 80 19.46 -15.02 -20.58
C SER A 80 17.93 -14.84 -20.55
N TRP A 81 17.30 -15.24 -19.48
CA TRP A 81 15.88 -15.00 -19.24
C TRP A 81 15.60 -14.71 -17.77
N ASP A 82 14.70 -13.75 -17.55
CA ASP A 82 14.32 -13.31 -16.22
C ASP A 82 13.13 -14.12 -15.71
N HIS A 83 13.13 -14.39 -14.41
CA HIS A 83 12.05 -15.07 -13.69
C HIS A 83 11.95 -14.58 -12.24
N SER A 84 10.95 -15.09 -11.51
CA SER A 84 10.80 -14.83 -10.06
C SER A 84 10.76 -13.35 -9.68
N ARG A 85 9.94 -12.55 -10.42
CA ARG A 85 9.78 -11.14 -10.07
C ARG A 85 9.05 -10.99 -8.73
N GLU A 86 9.68 -10.29 -7.80
CA GLU A 86 9.13 -9.96 -6.49
C GLU A 86 9.06 -8.44 -6.31
N ALA A 87 8.16 -7.99 -5.43
CA ALA A 87 8.10 -6.60 -5.01
C ALA A 87 7.89 -6.52 -3.50
N THR A 88 8.55 -5.54 -2.89
CA THR A 88 8.48 -5.28 -1.45
C THR A 88 8.21 -3.80 -1.24
N LEU A 89 7.23 -3.49 -0.37
CA LEU A 89 6.98 -2.15 0.11
C LEU A 89 7.58 -2.04 1.52
N THR A 90 8.45 -1.05 1.72
CA THR A 90 9.02 -0.73 3.03
C THR A 90 8.52 0.62 3.48
N LEU A 91 8.03 0.70 4.71
CA LEU A 91 7.52 1.91 5.35
C LEU A 91 8.25 2.12 6.67
N GLU A 92 8.70 3.35 6.91
CA GLU A 92 9.22 3.78 8.21
C GLU A 92 8.34 4.91 8.72
N ASP A 93 7.63 4.66 9.82
CA ASP A 93 6.75 5.64 10.45
C ASP A 93 7.44 6.29 11.65
N ALA A 94 7.25 7.60 11.78
CA ALA A 94 7.78 8.39 12.87
C ALA A 94 7.02 8.17 14.18
N LEU A 95 5.77 7.72 14.10
CA LEU A 95 4.89 7.55 15.24
C LEU A 95 4.32 6.15 15.31
N LEU A 96 4.34 5.58 16.50
CA LEU A 96 3.71 4.29 16.78
C LEU A 96 2.25 4.49 17.16
N SER A 97 1.33 3.81 16.49
CA SER A 97 -0.05 3.70 16.90
C SER A 97 -0.39 2.27 17.34
N ALA A 98 -1.38 2.13 18.23
CA ALA A 98 -1.83 0.80 18.63
C ALA A 98 -2.40 0.00 17.46
N GLU A 99 -3.02 0.69 16.48
CA GLU A 99 -3.56 0.07 15.28
C GLU A 99 -2.45 -0.41 14.33
N SER A 100 -1.38 0.39 14.14
CA SER A 100 -0.24 -0.02 13.32
C SER A 100 0.51 -1.21 13.92
N LEU A 101 0.69 -1.21 15.25
CA LEU A 101 1.26 -2.33 15.98
C LEU A 101 0.41 -3.60 15.85
N ARG A 102 -0.91 -3.49 15.99
CA ARG A 102 -1.82 -4.62 15.81
C ARG A 102 -1.74 -5.20 14.39
N ALA A 103 -1.78 -4.35 13.39
CA ALA A 103 -1.71 -4.78 11.99
C ALA A 103 -0.39 -5.50 11.67
N MET A 104 0.69 -5.14 12.34
CA MET A 104 2.01 -5.71 12.13
C MET A 104 2.24 -7.01 12.91
N LEU A 105 1.73 -7.09 14.14
CA LEU A 105 2.02 -8.20 15.04
C LEU A 105 0.96 -9.30 15.00
N SER A 106 -0.31 -8.92 14.84
CA SER A 106 -1.41 -9.88 14.99
C SER A 106 -2.67 -9.29 14.37
N ASN A 107 -3.55 -10.15 13.87
CA ASN A 107 -4.89 -9.79 13.44
C ASN A 107 -5.93 -9.91 14.55
N THR A 108 -5.52 -10.10 15.80
CA THR A 108 -6.45 -10.20 16.92
C THR A 108 -7.06 -8.83 17.23
N PRO A 109 -8.36 -8.74 17.55
CA PRO A 109 -8.96 -7.52 18.06
C PRO A 109 -8.25 -7.06 19.34
N PHE A 110 -8.30 -5.76 19.63
CA PHE A 110 -7.84 -5.27 20.91
C PHE A 110 -8.61 -5.95 22.06
N GLU A 111 -7.89 -6.38 23.08
CA GLU A 111 -8.49 -6.77 24.33
C GLU A 111 -8.71 -5.51 25.18
N GLY A 112 -9.93 -5.27 25.59
CA GLY A 112 -10.29 -4.11 26.41
C GLY A 112 -11.74 -4.19 26.86
N ASP A 113 -12.15 -3.29 27.74
CA ASP A 113 -13.55 -3.16 28.15
C ASP A 113 -14.39 -2.67 26.96
N TYR A 114 -14.93 -3.61 26.21
CA TYR A 114 -15.98 -3.33 25.25
C TYR A 114 -17.31 -3.21 25.99
N ASP A 115 -18.11 -2.22 25.64
CA ASP A 115 -19.51 -2.23 26.02
C ASP A 115 -20.13 -3.57 25.52
N LYS A 116 -20.89 -4.25 26.40
CA LYS A 116 -21.54 -5.53 26.10
C LYS A 116 -22.51 -5.48 24.94
N THR A 117 -22.78 -4.28 24.40
CA THR A 117 -23.60 -4.05 23.20
C THR A 117 -22.78 -3.98 21.90
N GLY A 118 -21.44 -4.04 21.97
CA GLY A 118 -20.59 -4.23 20.80
C GLY A 118 -20.34 -2.99 19.93
N SER A 119 -20.67 -1.81 20.40
CA SER A 119 -20.65 -0.61 19.53
C SER A 119 -19.58 0.42 19.83
N GLU A 120 -19.04 0.53 21.03
CA GLU A 120 -17.98 1.49 21.35
C GLU A 120 -17.02 1.00 22.43
N LEU A 121 -15.74 1.33 22.28
CA LEU A 121 -14.75 1.26 23.35
C LEU A 121 -15.10 2.31 24.41
N VAL A 122 -15.68 1.88 25.51
CA VAL A 122 -15.94 2.76 26.65
C VAL A 122 -14.62 3.02 27.36
N SER A 123 -13.91 4.06 26.94
CA SER A 123 -12.69 4.61 27.59
C SER A 123 -11.80 3.52 28.20
N PRO A 124 -11.11 2.71 27.41
CA PRO A 124 -10.30 1.63 27.95
C PRO A 124 -9.21 2.25 28.83
N LYS A 125 -9.04 1.72 30.04
CA LYS A 125 -7.94 2.12 30.93
C LYS A 125 -6.58 1.68 30.36
N SER A 126 -6.60 0.68 29.46
CA SER A 126 -5.42 0.15 28.78
C SER A 126 -5.82 -0.41 27.42
N ILE A 127 -4.90 -0.35 26.45
CA ILE A 127 -5.00 -1.05 25.17
C ILE A 127 -4.08 -2.25 25.25
N VAL A 128 -4.65 -3.45 25.05
CA VAL A 128 -3.89 -4.70 25.08
C VAL A 128 -3.84 -5.28 23.67
N ILE A 129 -2.64 -5.52 23.17
CA ILE A 129 -2.39 -6.19 21.89
C ILE A 129 -1.79 -7.55 22.22
N SER A 130 -2.56 -8.62 21.94
CA SER A 130 -2.10 -9.99 22.17
C SER A 130 -1.41 -10.52 20.91
N VAL A 131 -0.20 -11.00 21.07
CA VAL A 131 0.56 -11.67 20.01
C VAL A 131 0.61 -13.14 20.33
N ASP A 132 -0.07 -13.96 19.56
CA ASP A 132 -0.08 -15.39 19.73
C ASP A 132 0.62 -16.12 18.57
N ALA A 133 0.96 -17.39 18.78
CA ALA A 133 1.66 -18.21 17.77
C ALA A 133 0.79 -18.56 16.54
N LYS A 134 -0.48 -18.23 16.54
CA LYS A 134 -1.44 -18.54 15.46
C LYS A 134 -1.97 -17.28 14.77
N GLY A 135 -1.85 -16.11 15.41
CA GLY A 135 -2.24 -14.82 14.87
C GLY A 135 -1.17 -14.30 13.89
N PHE A 136 -1.47 -14.33 12.59
CA PHE A 136 -0.60 -13.75 11.57
C PHE A 136 -1.22 -12.49 11.00
N PRO A 137 -0.40 -11.52 10.57
CA PRO A 137 -0.88 -10.34 9.89
C PRO A 137 -1.73 -10.67 8.68
N ASP A 138 -2.76 -9.86 8.45
CA ASP A 138 -3.65 -9.96 7.29
C ASP A 138 -2.97 -9.52 5.99
N THR A 139 -3.68 -9.79 4.90
CA THR A 139 -3.35 -9.28 3.58
C THR A 139 -4.18 -8.03 3.32
N TYR A 140 -3.54 -6.97 2.88
CA TYR A 140 -4.17 -5.67 2.61
C TYR A 140 -4.03 -5.26 1.15
N THR A 141 -4.97 -4.46 0.67
CA THR A 141 -4.78 -3.60 -0.50
C THR A 141 -4.16 -2.30 -0.03
N VAL A 142 -3.05 -1.89 -0.63
CA VAL A 142 -2.31 -0.70 -0.21
C VAL A 142 -2.38 0.36 -1.29
N VAL A 143 -2.77 1.56 -0.91
CA VAL A 143 -2.78 2.74 -1.78
C VAL A 143 -1.85 3.77 -1.19
N GLY A 144 -0.87 4.20 -1.97
CA GLY A 144 -0.01 5.31 -1.57
C GLY A 144 -0.13 6.46 -2.55
N LYS A 145 -0.02 7.68 -2.05
CA LYS A 145 -0.09 8.92 -2.81
C LYS A 145 1.10 9.80 -2.53
N THR A 146 1.71 10.32 -3.58
CA THR A 146 2.83 11.27 -3.49
C THR A 146 2.76 12.23 -4.67
N TYR A 147 3.64 13.22 -4.69
CA TYR A 147 3.75 14.14 -5.81
C TYR A 147 4.87 13.75 -6.75
N ALA A 148 4.55 13.77 -8.04
CA ALA A 148 5.51 13.68 -9.12
C ALA A 148 5.67 15.07 -9.73
N ARG A 149 6.84 15.69 -9.57
CA ARG A 149 7.14 16.98 -10.18
C ARG A 149 7.72 16.79 -11.57
N ALA A 150 7.06 17.38 -12.55
CA ALA A 150 7.53 17.40 -13.92
C ALA A 150 8.67 18.41 -14.13
N ALA A 151 9.40 18.28 -15.23
CA ALA A 151 10.51 19.16 -15.58
C ALA A 151 10.09 20.63 -15.80
N ASP A 152 8.82 20.88 -16.12
CA ASP A 152 8.23 22.21 -16.24
C ASP A 152 7.83 22.85 -14.90
N GLY A 153 8.02 22.12 -13.78
CA GLY A 153 7.68 22.55 -12.43
C GLY A 153 6.26 22.21 -11.98
N THR A 154 5.45 21.59 -12.83
CA THR A 154 4.07 21.18 -12.48
C THR A 154 4.09 19.96 -11.57
N ASP A 155 3.28 19.98 -10.51
CA ASP A 155 3.09 18.85 -9.61
C ASP A 155 1.89 18.00 -10.08
N HIS A 156 2.13 16.71 -10.23
CA HIS A 156 1.12 15.70 -10.56
C HIS A 156 0.93 14.77 -9.37
N LEU A 157 -0.27 14.25 -9.21
CA LEU A 157 -0.52 13.22 -8.20
C LEU A 157 -0.03 11.88 -8.75
N LEU A 158 0.90 11.26 -8.04
CA LEU A 158 1.33 9.88 -8.27
C LEU A 158 0.66 8.98 -7.25
N THR A 159 -0.18 8.09 -7.71
CA THR A 159 -0.81 7.06 -6.89
C THR A 159 -0.19 5.71 -7.22
N PHE A 160 0.32 4.99 -6.23
CA PHE A 160 0.63 3.58 -6.39
C PHE A 160 -0.45 2.73 -5.71
N LEU A 161 -0.91 1.74 -6.43
CA LEU A 161 -1.90 0.78 -5.96
C LEU A 161 -1.29 -0.61 -5.95
N ILE A 162 -1.16 -1.19 -4.78
CA ILE A 162 -0.75 -2.58 -4.57
C ILE A 162 -2.01 -3.36 -4.26
N PHE A 163 -2.39 -4.28 -5.13
CA PHE A 163 -3.64 -5.01 -4.99
C PHE A 163 -3.67 -5.93 -3.79
N LYS A 164 -2.55 -6.61 -3.53
CA LYS A 164 -2.43 -7.53 -2.39
C LYS A 164 -1.03 -7.42 -1.80
N ALA A 165 -0.95 -7.02 -0.55
CA ALA A 165 0.30 -6.98 0.21
C ALA A 165 0.12 -7.68 1.54
N LYS A 166 1.06 -8.53 1.90
CA LYS A 166 1.10 -9.19 3.20
C LYS A 166 2.20 -8.57 4.02
N VAL A 167 1.86 -8.16 5.23
CA VAL A 167 2.87 -7.69 6.19
C VAL A 167 3.82 -8.83 6.50
N ASN A 168 5.11 -8.58 6.44
CA ASN A 168 6.11 -9.56 6.84
C ASN A 168 5.97 -9.81 8.34
N SER A 169 5.96 -11.08 8.74
CA SER A 169 5.79 -11.46 10.14
C SER A 169 7.02 -11.18 11.02
N GLU A 170 8.11 -10.72 10.42
CA GLU A 170 9.28 -10.26 11.16
C GLU A 170 9.06 -8.81 11.59
N ALA A 171 8.82 -8.61 12.88
CA ALA A 171 8.72 -7.31 13.49
C ALA A 171 9.89 -7.09 14.45
N ASN A 172 10.59 -5.98 14.29
CA ASN A 172 11.67 -5.59 15.19
C ASN A 172 11.31 -4.24 15.83
N PHE A 173 11.27 -4.23 17.16
CA PHE A 173 11.09 -3.02 17.95
C PHE A 173 12.38 -2.73 18.68
N GLU A 174 12.99 -1.62 18.39
CA GLU A 174 14.13 -1.12 19.15
C GLU A 174 13.66 -0.10 20.17
N MET A 175 13.91 -0.39 21.44
CA MET A 175 13.65 0.54 22.54
C MET A 175 14.99 1.08 23.00
N SER A 176 15.27 2.35 22.69
CA SER A 176 16.51 3.01 23.09
C SER A 176 16.27 3.91 24.31
N ALA A 177 17.25 3.93 25.22
CA ALA A 177 17.25 4.81 26.38
C ALA A 177 17.72 6.25 26.03
N ASP A 178 18.25 6.46 24.83
CA ASP A 178 18.93 7.72 24.45
C ASP A 178 17.96 8.82 23.96
N GLY A 179 16.65 8.64 24.17
CA GLY A 179 15.66 9.70 23.97
C GLY A 179 15.17 9.89 22.53
N ASP A 180 15.70 9.15 21.56
CA ASP A 180 15.15 9.13 20.21
C ASP A 180 13.83 8.35 20.18
N PRO A 181 12.77 8.89 19.58
CA PRO A 181 11.52 8.16 19.48
C PRO A 181 11.71 6.89 18.64
N SER A 182 11.19 5.77 19.13
CA SER A 182 11.20 4.52 18.40
C SER A 182 10.38 4.69 17.11
N THR A 183 10.98 4.32 15.97
CA THR A 183 10.30 4.30 14.68
C THR A 183 9.69 2.93 14.41
N LEU A 184 8.59 2.92 13.69
CA LEU A 184 7.98 1.68 13.21
C LEU A 184 8.50 1.36 11.81
N ASN A 185 9.25 0.28 11.71
CA ASN A 185 9.69 -0.26 10.42
C ASN A 185 8.79 -1.41 10.01
N MET A 186 8.08 -1.25 8.90
CA MET A 186 7.17 -2.25 8.35
C MET A 186 7.61 -2.64 6.95
N SER A 187 7.71 -3.94 6.70
CA SER A 187 7.97 -4.51 5.37
C SER A 187 6.79 -5.34 4.92
N LEU A 188 6.33 -5.12 3.70
CA LEU A 188 5.22 -5.83 3.11
C LEU A 188 5.66 -6.53 1.82
N LYS A 189 5.45 -7.84 1.77
CA LYS A 189 5.63 -8.60 0.53
C LYS A 189 4.41 -8.40 -0.37
N VAL A 190 4.64 -7.96 -1.60
CA VAL A 190 3.60 -7.78 -2.60
C VAL A 190 3.25 -9.13 -3.24
N LEU A 191 1.98 -9.44 -3.28
CA LEU A 191 1.45 -10.66 -3.88
C LEU A 191 0.82 -10.34 -5.24
N ARG A 192 0.96 -11.25 -6.19
CA ARG A 192 0.31 -11.10 -7.49
C ARG A 192 -1.20 -11.34 -7.40
N CYS A 193 -1.97 -10.66 -8.23
CA CYS A 193 -3.37 -10.98 -8.47
C CYS A 193 -3.51 -12.36 -9.13
N VAL A 194 -4.54 -13.08 -8.76
CA VAL A 194 -5.00 -14.30 -9.42
C VAL A 194 -6.30 -14.02 -10.18
N LYS A 195 -6.72 -14.94 -11.05
CA LYS A 195 -7.91 -14.76 -11.90
C LYS A 195 -9.19 -14.41 -11.11
N GLU A 196 -9.32 -14.91 -9.90
CA GLU A 196 -10.47 -14.63 -9.03
C GLU A 196 -10.50 -13.17 -8.51
N ASP A 197 -9.36 -12.49 -8.53
CA ASP A 197 -9.24 -11.11 -8.08
C ASP A 197 -9.68 -10.09 -9.16
N GLU A 198 -9.73 -10.51 -10.44
CA GLU A 198 -10.03 -9.61 -11.57
C GLU A 198 -11.39 -8.91 -11.40
N SER A 199 -12.43 -9.65 -11.04
CA SER A 199 -13.77 -9.09 -10.83
C SER A 199 -13.89 -8.25 -9.56
N LYS A 200 -13.11 -8.58 -8.53
CA LYS A 200 -13.18 -7.93 -7.21
C LYS A 200 -12.37 -6.65 -7.14
N MET A 201 -11.24 -6.60 -7.81
CA MET A 201 -10.27 -5.51 -7.65
C MET A 201 -9.93 -4.80 -8.97
N GLY A 202 -10.41 -5.31 -10.13
CA GLY A 202 -10.11 -4.73 -11.44
C GLY A 202 -8.65 -4.88 -11.87
N CYS A 203 -7.94 -5.84 -11.29
CA CYS A 203 -6.58 -6.19 -11.70
C CYS A 203 -6.61 -7.32 -12.76
N LEU A 204 -5.54 -7.47 -13.52
CA LEU A 204 -5.33 -8.64 -14.37
C LEU A 204 -4.54 -9.69 -13.60
N SER A 205 -4.76 -10.97 -13.94
CA SER A 205 -3.98 -12.07 -13.35
C SER A 205 -2.48 -11.85 -13.62
N GLY A 206 -1.71 -11.81 -12.55
CA GLY A 206 -0.28 -11.49 -12.59
C GLY A 206 0.07 -10.05 -12.20
N ASP A 207 -0.89 -9.14 -12.18
CA ASP A 207 -0.65 -7.76 -11.69
C ASP A 207 -0.21 -7.78 -10.23
N MET A 208 0.75 -6.92 -9.91
CA MET A 208 1.25 -6.71 -8.55
C MET A 208 0.99 -5.28 -8.10
N VAL A 209 1.39 -4.31 -8.92
CA VAL A 209 1.34 -2.88 -8.62
C VAL A 209 0.87 -2.12 -9.86
N LYS A 210 0.04 -1.11 -9.66
CA LYS A 210 -0.27 -0.07 -10.65
C LYS A 210 0.32 1.26 -10.18
N LEU A 211 1.00 1.94 -11.08
CA LEU A 211 1.43 3.32 -10.89
C LEU A 211 0.55 4.20 -11.77
N ILE A 212 -0.14 5.14 -11.15
CA ILE A 212 -1.11 6.03 -11.80
C ILE A 212 -0.60 7.45 -11.58
N ILE A 213 -0.37 8.17 -12.67
CA ILE A 213 0.01 9.58 -12.63
C ILE A 213 -1.17 10.35 -13.19
N ASP A 214 -1.82 11.12 -12.33
CA ASP A 214 -2.97 11.93 -12.71
C ASP A 214 -2.54 13.26 -13.32
N GLU A 215 -3.25 13.70 -14.36
CA GLU A 215 -3.06 15.04 -14.90
C GLU A 215 -3.49 16.07 -13.84
N ASN A 216 -2.59 17.01 -13.52
CA ASN A 216 -2.95 18.14 -12.70
C ASN A 216 -3.75 19.15 -13.54
N THR A 217 -5.03 19.24 -13.30
CA THR A 217 -5.93 20.21 -13.96
C THR A 217 -5.89 21.60 -13.32
N ASP A 218 -5.40 21.70 -12.07
CA ASP A 218 -5.19 22.96 -11.36
C ASP A 218 -3.69 23.29 -11.34
N THR A 219 -3.25 24.12 -12.28
CA THR A 219 -1.83 24.51 -12.40
C THR A 219 -1.38 25.47 -11.31
N GLN A 220 -2.27 25.98 -10.45
CA GLN A 220 -1.94 26.92 -9.38
C GLN A 220 -1.79 26.24 -8.02
N ASN A 221 -2.41 25.08 -7.83
CA ASN A 221 -2.36 24.35 -6.59
C ASN A 221 -1.89 22.91 -6.79
N ALA A 222 -1.17 22.37 -5.81
CA ALA A 222 -0.85 20.95 -5.79
C ALA A 222 -2.13 20.12 -5.64
N PRO A 223 -2.25 18.95 -6.31
CA PRO A 223 -3.40 18.05 -6.13
C PRO A 223 -3.54 17.60 -4.67
N THR A 224 -4.77 17.36 -4.23
CA THR A 224 -5.03 16.91 -2.86
C THR A 224 -4.68 15.43 -2.68
N MET A 225 -3.91 15.09 -1.64
CA MET A 225 -3.54 13.71 -1.28
C MET A 225 -4.60 13.00 -0.42
N GLU A 226 -5.88 13.30 -0.60
CA GLU A 226 -6.95 12.64 0.14
C GLU A 226 -7.26 11.24 -0.39
N PHE A 227 -7.57 10.30 0.51
CA PHE A 227 -7.97 8.94 0.19
C PHE A 227 -9.51 8.81 0.07
N ASN A 228 -10.15 9.77 -0.59
CA ASN A 228 -11.58 9.79 -0.81
C ASN A 228 -11.90 9.22 -2.19
N TYR A 229 -12.30 7.96 -2.25
CA TYR A 229 -12.70 7.30 -3.48
C TYR A 229 -14.21 7.12 -3.53
N SER A 230 -14.81 7.38 -4.68
CA SER A 230 -16.22 7.10 -4.92
C SER A 230 -16.48 5.61 -5.11
N PRO A 231 -17.66 5.10 -4.77
CA PRO A 231 -18.05 3.75 -5.13
C PRO A 231 -17.99 3.53 -6.64
N LYS A 232 -17.69 2.28 -7.05
CA LYS A 232 -17.71 1.88 -8.45
C LYS A 232 -19.11 2.11 -9.02
N PRO A 233 -19.27 2.78 -10.19
CA PRO A 233 -20.54 2.89 -10.87
C PRO A 233 -21.13 1.51 -11.17
N GLU A 234 -22.40 1.32 -10.91
CA GLU A 234 -23.13 0.14 -11.37
C GLU A 234 -23.36 0.27 -12.88
N ASN A 235 -22.96 -0.75 -13.64
CA ASN A 235 -23.23 -0.85 -15.09
C ASN A 235 -24.59 -1.46 -15.35
#